data_7cbe4fddfe0fc5e9c0c591723cb14da5
#
_entry.id   7cbe4fddfe0fc5e9c0c591723cb14da5
#
_cell.length_a   1.000
_cell.length_b   1.000
_cell.length_c   1.000
_cell.angle_alpha   90.00
_cell.angle_beta   90.00
_cell.angle_gamma   90.00
#
_symmetry.space_group_name_H-M   'P 1'
#
loop_
_entity.id
_entity.type
_entity.pdbx_description
1 polymer ?
#
loop_
_entity_poly.entity_id
_entity_poly.type
_entity_poly.pdbx_seq_one_letter_code
_entity_poly.pdbx_strand_id
1 'polypeptide(L)'
;MSPAAADARNPHALRFVMITILLDAMGFGLIMPVLPRLLMRVGSLPLDAAINAGAWMSLAMAAASFIAAPVLGNLSDALGRRKVLLIALAGLAANYLVLALAGSVAMIIFGRVLTGLFGGSYGPAQAAVADITSPDDRAKTFGMVSAAFGIGFIAGPALGGLLSGWGDTAPFYAALALALANFLYGLWLFPETLKPELRRPFSLARANPFGAWKTAAASQGMRRIALVLLLWQVASLVYPLTWSFWAIAQLGWSDQMIGLSFALVGITIALSQVFLTGRAVKRLGERNAAQLGMIGAAAGFIGYALCGSTLVAGLLMVAIAIQSLVQPSLMAMLSRRADAAQQGEIQGLAAMIMGLGSIIGPVLLVKPMAWFTSPAAPIHFPGIAFAIAALVTIGAIALLRTTPRRETV
;
A
#
# COMPACT_ATOMS: atom_id res chain seq x y z
N MET A 1 24.45 35.50 -0.04
CA MET A 1 23.62 34.31 0.25
C MET A 1 22.83 34.61 1.53
N SER A 2 21.50 34.67 1.42
CA SER A 2 20.65 34.97 2.59
C SER A 2 20.70 33.82 3.59
N PRO A 3 20.72 34.08 4.92
CA PRO A 3 20.69 33.05 5.96
C PRO A 3 19.51 32.07 5.83
N ALA A 4 18.42 32.47 5.19
CA ALA A 4 17.24 31.65 4.90
C ALA A 4 17.47 30.49 3.91
N ALA A 5 18.56 30.55 3.09
CA ALA A 5 18.89 29.49 2.14
C ALA A 5 19.74 28.35 2.74
N ALA A 6 20.40 28.59 3.88
CA ALA A 6 21.23 27.59 4.56
C ALA A 6 20.37 26.62 5.41
N ASP A 7 19.23 27.07 5.91
CA ASP A 7 18.30 26.27 6.74
C ASP A 7 17.43 25.30 5.91
N ALA A 8 17.27 25.53 4.61
CA ALA A 8 16.48 24.68 3.71
C ALA A 8 17.17 23.37 3.31
N ARG A 9 18.44 23.17 3.65
CA ARG A 9 19.22 21.95 3.33
C ARG A 9 19.73 21.25 4.59
N ASN A 10 18.85 20.96 5.54
CA ASN A 10 19.26 20.11 6.63
C ASN A 10 19.31 18.64 6.15
N PRO A 11 20.52 18.07 5.89
CA PRO A 11 20.66 16.72 5.37
C PRO A 11 20.12 15.67 6.35
N HIS A 12 19.99 16.02 7.64
CA HIS A 12 19.40 15.15 8.65
C HIS A 12 17.90 15.00 8.46
N ALA A 13 17.18 16.05 8.05
CA ALA A 13 15.74 15.98 7.83
C ALA A 13 15.37 15.01 6.69
N LEU A 14 16.06 15.10 5.55
CA LEU A 14 15.83 14.19 4.43
C LEU A 14 16.19 12.74 4.78
N ARG A 15 17.34 12.52 5.43
CA ARG A 15 17.75 11.19 5.90
C ARG A 15 16.75 10.59 6.87
N PHE A 16 16.26 11.37 7.83
CA PHE A 16 15.23 10.94 8.77
C PHE A 16 13.96 10.47 8.05
N VAL A 17 13.44 11.30 7.13
CA VAL A 17 12.21 10.94 6.40
C VAL A 17 12.41 9.68 5.55
N MET A 18 13.56 9.54 4.88
CA MET A 18 13.86 8.33 4.10
C MET A 18 13.93 7.07 4.98
N ILE A 19 14.59 7.17 6.13
CA ILE A 19 14.69 6.07 7.11
C ILE A 19 13.29 5.76 7.66
N THR A 20 12.51 6.76 8.01
CA THR A 20 11.13 6.58 8.50
C THR A 20 10.28 5.83 7.48
N ILE A 21 10.28 6.24 6.22
CA ILE A 21 9.50 5.59 5.16
C ILE A 21 9.98 4.15 4.90
N LEU A 22 11.29 3.93 4.92
CA LEU A 22 11.87 2.59 4.78
C LEU A 22 11.43 1.68 5.93
N LEU A 23 11.55 2.15 7.18
CA LEU A 23 11.21 1.37 8.37
C LEU A 23 9.70 1.14 8.50
N ASP A 24 8.87 2.11 8.13
CA ASP A 24 7.40 1.96 8.10
C ASP A 24 6.99 0.90 7.08
N ALA A 25 7.54 0.97 5.85
CA ALA A 25 7.28 -0.01 4.81
C ALA A 25 7.78 -1.41 5.21
N MET A 26 8.97 -1.48 5.84
CA MET A 26 9.53 -2.73 6.33
C MET A 26 8.70 -3.31 7.48
N GLY A 27 8.27 -2.49 8.45
CA GLY A 27 7.43 -2.91 9.56
C GLY A 27 6.07 -3.44 9.11
N PHE A 28 5.46 -2.80 8.10
CA PHE A 28 4.25 -3.31 7.47
C PHE A 28 4.48 -4.67 6.80
N GLY A 29 5.58 -4.81 6.07
CA GLY A 29 5.94 -6.04 5.38
C GLY A 29 6.30 -7.20 6.30
N LEU A 30 6.99 -6.94 7.43
CA LEU A 30 7.38 -7.94 8.44
C LEU A 30 6.21 -8.82 8.90
N ILE A 31 5.02 -8.25 9.00
CA ILE A 31 3.83 -8.90 9.54
C ILE A 31 3.16 -9.82 8.51
N MET A 32 3.27 -9.51 7.22
CA MET A 32 2.50 -10.17 6.17
C MET A 32 2.65 -11.70 6.14
N PRO A 33 3.85 -12.30 6.21
CA PRO A 33 3.98 -13.76 6.14
C PRO A 33 3.50 -14.47 7.40
N VAL A 34 3.63 -13.86 8.57
CA VAL A 34 3.38 -14.52 9.88
C VAL A 34 1.95 -14.37 10.37
N LEU A 35 1.20 -13.40 9.84
CA LEU A 35 -0.14 -13.06 10.32
C LEU A 35 -1.15 -14.20 10.26
N PRO A 36 -1.22 -15.04 9.20
CA PRO A 36 -2.14 -16.16 9.16
C PRO A 36 -1.91 -17.14 10.33
N ARG A 37 -0.67 -17.54 10.56
CA ARG A 37 -0.33 -18.49 11.63
C ARG A 37 -0.53 -17.89 13.01
N LEU A 38 -0.26 -16.60 13.19
CA LEU A 38 -0.56 -15.91 14.45
C LEU A 38 -2.07 -15.95 14.73
N LEU A 39 -2.93 -15.67 13.76
CA LEU A 39 -4.39 -15.74 13.90
C LEU A 39 -4.86 -17.15 14.25
N MET A 40 -4.34 -18.16 13.55
CA MET A 40 -4.67 -19.57 13.81
C MET A 40 -4.28 -19.99 15.23
N ARG A 41 -3.07 -19.64 15.67
CA ARG A 41 -2.54 -20.00 17.00
C ARG A 41 -3.29 -19.28 18.12
N VAL A 42 -3.35 -17.96 18.06
CA VAL A 42 -3.93 -17.12 19.14
C VAL A 42 -5.43 -17.33 19.28
N GLY A 43 -6.12 -17.53 18.16
CA GLY A 43 -7.56 -17.78 18.15
C GLY A 43 -7.94 -19.27 18.27
N SER A 44 -6.97 -20.20 18.23
CA SER A 44 -7.23 -21.64 18.04
C SER A 44 -8.16 -21.88 16.84
N LEU A 45 -7.96 -21.14 15.76
CA LEU A 45 -8.84 -21.10 14.60
C LEU A 45 -8.37 -22.06 13.50
N PRO A 46 -9.29 -22.76 12.81
CA PRO A 46 -8.99 -23.38 11.54
C PRO A 46 -8.68 -22.28 10.48
N LEU A 47 -8.07 -22.68 9.36
CA LEU A 47 -7.55 -21.73 8.38
C LEU A 47 -8.64 -20.83 7.77
N ASP A 48 -9.81 -21.37 7.46
CA ASP A 48 -10.95 -20.59 6.92
C ASP A 48 -11.44 -19.53 7.90
N ALA A 49 -11.55 -19.85 9.19
CA ALA A 49 -11.89 -18.88 10.23
C ALA A 49 -10.79 -17.82 10.42
N ALA A 50 -9.51 -18.21 10.33
CA ALA A 50 -8.39 -17.27 10.34
C ALA A 50 -8.40 -16.33 9.13
N ILE A 51 -8.75 -16.83 7.93
CA ILE A 51 -8.95 -16.00 6.72
C ILE A 51 -10.08 -14.99 6.95
N ASN A 52 -11.23 -15.45 7.52
CA ASN A 52 -12.35 -14.56 7.82
C ASN A 52 -11.97 -13.48 8.86
N ALA A 53 -11.24 -13.85 9.92
CA ALA A 53 -10.70 -12.91 10.90
C ALA A 53 -9.75 -11.90 10.22
N GLY A 54 -8.90 -12.37 9.30
CA GLY A 54 -8.03 -11.54 8.48
C GLY A 54 -8.80 -10.53 7.60
N ALA A 55 -9.97 -10.92 7.07
CA ALA A 55 -10.85 -10.00 6.33
C ALA A 55 -11.36 -8.86 7.23
N TRP A 56 -11.89 -9.17 8.40
CA TRP A 56 -12.38 -8.17 9.35
C TRP A 56 -11.27 -7.26 9.85
N MET A 57 -10.13 -7.83 10.16
CA MET A 57 -8.93 -7.10 10.57
C MET A 57 -8.46 -6.11 9.48
N SER A 58 -8.39 -6.56 8.23
CA SER A 58 -7.98 -5.71 7.11
C SER A 58 -9.01 -4.62 6.83
N LEU A 59 -10.31 -4.93 6.95
CA LEU A 59 -11.39 -3.96 6.82
C LEU A 59 -11.33 -2.90 7.91
N ALA A 60 -11.13 -3.30 9.18
CA ALA A 60 -11.02 -2.38 10.31
C ALA A 60 -9.81 -1.44 10.16
N MET A 61 -8.65 -1.98 9.75
CA MET A 61 -7.46 -1.19 9.45
C MET A 61 -7.71 -0.20 8.31
N ALA A 62 -8.31 -0.66 7.21
CA ALA A 62 -8.57 0.18 6.04
C ALA A 62 -9.56 1.31 6.36
N ALA A 63 -10.64 1.02 7.11
CA ALA A 63 -11.60 2.02 7.54
C ALA A 63 -10.96 3.07 8.45
N ALA A 64 -10.16 2.63 9.42
CA ALA A 64 -9.41 3.53 10.31
C ALA A 64 -8.44 4.41 9.50
N SER A 65 -7.69 3.82 8.56
CA SER A 65 -6.74 4.54 7.70
C SER A 65 -7.43 5.56 6.79
N PHE A 66 -8.56 5.19 6.21
CA PHE A 66 -9.34 6.05 5.32
C PHE A 66 -9.81 7.33 6.01
N ILE A 67 -10.21 7.21 7.29
CA ILE A 67 -10.62 8.35 8.11
C ILE A 67 -9.40 9.11 8.63
N ALA A 68 -8.37 8.42 9.11
CA ALA A 68 -7.23 9.02 9.76
C ALA A 68 -6.28 9.76 8.80
N ALA A 69 -6.10 9.28 7.57
CA ALA A 69 -5.13 9.85 6.65
C ALA A 69 -5.35 11.35 6.36
N PRO A 70 -6.56 11.83 5.97
CA PRO A 70 -6.79 13.26 5.77
C PRO A 70 -6.76 14.06 7.08
N VAL A 71 -7.11 13.44 8.22
CA VAL A 71 -7.01 14.08 9.53
C VAL A 71 -5.54 14.30 9.91
N LEU A 72 -4.69 13.28 9.78
CA LEU A 72 -3.25 13.38 10.05
C LEU A 72 -2.56 14.39 9.13
N GLY A 73 -2.92 14.42 7.84
CA GLY A 73 -2.41 15.43 6.91
C GLY A 73 -2.75 16.84 7.36
N ASN A 74 -4.01 17.09 7.71
CA ASN A 74 -4.50 18.38 8.16
C ASN A 74 -3.91 18.78 9.54
N LEU A 75 -3.76 17.83 10.48
CA LEU A 75 -3.07 18.06 11.74
C LEU A 75 -1.58 18.40 11.51
N SER A 76 -0.95 17.76 10.55
CA SER A 76 0.44 18.04 10.18
C SER A 76 0.63 19.45 9.63
N ASP A 77 -0.37 19.96 8.88
CA ASP A 77 -0.38 21.37 8.45
C ASP A 77 -0.62 22.37 9.60
N ALA A 78 -1.34 21.96 10.63
CA ALA A 78 -1.69 22.84 11.74
C ALA A 78 -0.64 22.83 12.88
N LEU A 79 -0.18 21.65 13.29
CA LEU A 79 0.71 21.47 14.44
C LEU A 79 2.19 21.43 14.06
N GLY A 80 2.49 21.24 12.77
CA GLY A 80 3.84 21.02 12.25
C GLY A 80 4.11 19.55 11.96
N ARG A 81 5.05 19.29 11.04
CA ARG A 81 5.41 17.94 10.53
C ARG A 81 5.98 17.05 11.62
N ARG A 82 6.93 17.61 12.40
CA ARG A 82 7.66 16.86 13.43
C ARG A 82 6.73 16.26 14.47
N LYS A 83 5.80 17.03 15.02
CA LYS A 83 4.90 16.56 16.08
C LYS A 83 4.04 15.41 15.60
N VAL A 84 3.44 15.54 14.41
CA VAL A 84 2.53 14.51 13.87
C VAL A 84 3.28 13.25 13.47
N LEU A 85 4.48 13.36 12.89
CA LEU A 85 5.32 12.19 12.60
C LEU A 85 5.73 11.44 13.86
N LEU A 86 6.13 12.15 14.93
CA LEU A 86 6.48 11.51 16.21
C LEU A 86 5.26 10.82 16.86
N ILE A 87 4.09 11.43 16.82
CA ILE A 87 2.84 10.80 17.31
C ILE A 87 2.54 9.54 16.50
N ALA A 88 2.68 9.58 15.17
CA ALA A 88 2.45 8.43 14.31
C ALA A 88 3.44 7.28 14.63
N LEU A 89 4.73 7.58 14.80
CA LEU A 89 5.75 6.59 15.16
C LEU A 89 5.52 5.98 16.54
N ALA A 90 5.14 6.79 17.54
CA ALA A 90 4.78 6.29 18.87
C ALA A 90 3.54 5.36 18.81
N GLY A 91 2.52 5.74 18.03
CA GLY A 91 1.34 4.91 17.82
C GLY A 91 1.66 3.60 17.10
N LEU A 92 2.56 3.60 16.12
CA LEU A 92 3.04 2.38 15.46
C LEU A 92 3.85 1.49 16.42
N ALA A 93 4.71 2.06 17.25
CA ALA A 93 5.43 1.31 18.28
C ALA A 93 4.46 0.64 19.28
N ALA A 94 3.45 1.38 19.74
CA ALA A 94 2.39 0.83 20.59
C ALA A 94 1.62 -0.29 19.89
N ASN A 95 1.31 -0.14 18.60
CA ASN A 95 0.70 -1.20 17.81
C ASN A 95 1.55 -2.47 17.76
N TYR A 96 2.86 -2.36 17.46
CA TYR A 96 3.74 -3.53 17.40
C TYR A 96 3.86 -4.22 18.75
N LEU A 97 3.86 -3.46 19.85
CA LEU A 97 3.82 -4.02 21.20
C LEU A 97 2.52 -4.81 21.46
N VAL A 98 1.36 -4.24 21.08
CA VAL A 98 0.05 -4.92 21.18
C VAL A 98 0.06 -6.22 20.38
N LEU A 99 0.59 -6.22 19.16
CA LEU A 99 0.66 -7.41 18.32
C LEU A 99 1.66 -8.46 18.85
N ALA A 100 2.80 -8.03 19.42
CA ALA A 100 3.77 -8.93 20.03
C ALA A 100 3.22 -9.64 21.27
N LEU A 101 2.36 -8.97 22.04
CA LEU A 101 1.72 -9.46 23.26
C LEU A 101 0.31 -10.03 23.01
N ALA A 102 -0.13 -10.13 21.75
CA ALA A 102 -1.51 -10.51 21.44
C ALA A 102 -1.83 -11.91 21.92
N GLY A 103 -2.74 -12.00 22.88
CA GLY A 103 -3.33 -13.24 23.42
C GLY A 103 -4.74 -13.54 22.92
N SER A 104 -5.31 -12.68 22.04
CA SER A 104 -6.63 -12.87 21.46
C SER A 104 -6.74 -12.25 20.06
N VAL A 105 -7.66 -12.76 19.23
CA VAL A 105 -7.96 -12.18 17.91
C VAL A 105 -8.42 -10.74 18.03
N ALA A 106 -9.17 -10.40 19.08
CA ALA A 106 -9.61 -9.03 19.33
C ALA A 106 -8.42 -8.08 19.55
N MET A 107 -7.35 -8.49 20.26
CA MET A 107 -6.13 -7.69 20.39
C MET A 107 -5.44 -7.49 19.06
N ILE A 108 -5.41 -8.50 18.19
CA ILE A 108 -4.83 -8.37 16.85
C ILE A 108 -5.65 -7.37 16.03
N ILE A 109 -6.98 -7.46 16.03
CA ILE A 109 -7.86 -6.47 15.35
C ILE A 109 -7.63 -5.07 15.90
N PHE A 110 -7.54 -4.91 17.22
CA PHE A 110 -7.25 -3.61 17.86
C PHE A 110 -5.90 -3.06 17.41
N GLY A 111 -4.84 -3.88 17.40
CA GLY A 111 -3.54 -3.49 16.88
C GLY A 111 -3.62 -3.02 15.41
N ARG A 112 -4.44 -3.70 14.58
CA ARG A 112 -4.60 -3.28 13.18
C ARG A 112 -5.38 -1.98 13.04
N VAL A 113 -6.34 -1.70 13.92
CA VAL A 113 -6.97 -0.37 14.00
C VAL A 113 -5.93 0.71 14.35
N LEU A 114 -5.04 0.44 15.31
CA LEU A 114 -3.93 1.35 15.62
C LEU A 114 -3.01 1.54 14.40
N THR A 115 -2.70 0.47 13.65
CA THR A 115 -1.97 0.62 12.36
C THR A 115 -2.72 1.55 11.42
N GLY A 116 -4.04 1.43 11.29
CA GLY A 116 -4.85 2.30 10.43
C GLY A 116 -4.81 3.76 10.89
N LEU A 117 -4.91 3.99 12.19
CA LEU A 117 -4.92 5.35 12.76
C LEU A 117 -3.56 6.05 12.66
N PHE A 118 -2.45 5.32 12.88
CA PHE A 118 -1.12 5.89 12.99
C PHE A 118 -0.20 5.59 11.80
N GLY A 119 -0.52 4.60 10.97
CA GLY A 119 0.24 4.25 9.76
C GLY A 119 0.15 5.29 8.62
N GLY A 120 -0.59 6.38 8.81
CA GLY A 120 -0.70 7.49 7.87
C GLY A 120 0.50 8.46 7.87
N SER A 121 1.66 8.06 8.42
CA SER A 121 2.91 8.83 8.44
C SER A 121 3.44 9.20 7.05
N TYR A 122 3.11 8.41 6.03
CA TYR A 122 3.58 8.61 4.65
C TYR A 122 3.19 9.98 4.08
N GLY A 123 1.96 10.46 4.29
CA GLY A 123 1.51 11.78 3.84
C GLY A 123 2.30 12.93 4.48
N PRO A 124 2.33 13.04 5.82
CA PRO A 124 3.16 14.02 6.53
C PRO A 124 4.65 13.92 6.20
N ALA A 125 5.19 12.71 5.97
CA ALA A 125 6.58 12.50 5.58
C ALA A 125 6.86 13.06 4.17
N GLN A 126 5.98 12.82 3.20
CA GLN A 126 6.11 13.41 1.86
C GLN A 126 5.98 14.94 1.90
N ALA A 127 5.08 15.47 2.72
CA ALA A 127 4.95 16.90 2.91
C ALA A 127 6.23 17.51 3.50
N ALA A 128 6.85 16.85 4.50
CA ALA A 128 8.13 17.28 5.06
C ALA A 128 9.25 17.28 3.98
N VAL A 129 9.28 16.29 3.09
CA VAL A 129 10.20 16.27 1.95
C VAL A 129 9.95 17.47 1.02
N ALA A 130 8.68 17.78 0.71
CA ALA A 130 8.34 18.91 -0.13
C ALA A 130 8.77 20.25 0.48
N ASP A 131 8.67 20.37 1.82
CA ASP A 131 9.04 21.58 2.57
C ASP A 131 10.56 21.87 2.51
N ILE A 132 11.39 20.82 2.45
CA ILE A 132 12.87 20.92 2.50
C ILE A 132 13.56 20.81 1.14
N THR A 133 12.80 20.53 0.07
CA THR A 133 13.36 20.24 -1.25
C THR A 133 13.07 21.41 -2.22
N SER A 134 14.10 21.85 -2.94
CA SER A 134 13.94 22.86 -4.00
C SER A 134 13.04 22.34 -5.14
N PRO A 135 12.33 23.21 -5.88
CA PRO A 135 11.52 22.79 -7.03
C PRO A 135 12.28 21.91 -8.03
N ASP A 136 13.55 22.24 -8.28
CA ASP A 136 14.41 21.54 -9.25
C ASP A 136 14.81 20.14 -8.78
N ASP A 137 14.99 19.94 -7.47
CA ASP A 137 15.40 18.66 -6.88
C ASP A 137 14.21 17.76 -6.52
N ARG A 138 12.98 18.24 -6.57
CA ARG A 138 11.77 17.51 -6.13
C ARG A 138 11.64 16.14 -6.77
N ALA A 139 11.77 16.06 -8.10
CA ALA A 139 11.61 14.80 -8.81
C ALA A 139 12.63 13.75 -8.35
N LYS A 140 13.88 14.14 -8.15
CA LYS A 140 14.95 13.28 -7.64
C LYS A 140 14.69 12.83 -6.21
N THR A 141 14.30 13.76 -5.34
CA THR A 141 14.08 13.47 -3.91
C THR A 141 12.86 12.57 -3.70
N PHE A 142 11.75 12.82 -4.38
CA PHE A 142 10.59 11.92 -4.35
C PHE A 142 10.89 10.54 -4.94
N GLY A 143 11.76 10.47 -5.96
CA GLY A 143 12.29 9.21 -6.47
C GLY A 143 13.05 8.40 -5.41
N MET A 144 13.92 9.08 -4.61
CA MET A 144 14.63 8.45 -3.51
C MET A 144 13.69 7.97 -2.40
N VAL A 145 12.67 8.76 -2.05
CA VAL A 145 11.62 8.38 -1.08
C VAL A 145 10.86 7.14 -1.55
N SER A 146 10.49 7.09 -2.83
CA SER A 146 9.82 5.92 -3.41
C SER A 146 10.72 4.69 -3.42
N ALA A 147 12.02 4.85 -3.68
CA ALA A 147 13.00 3.77 -3.60
C ALA A 147 13.15 3.25 -2.16
N ALA A 148 13.20 4.13 -1.15
CA ALA A 148 13.25 3.74 0.26
C ALA A 148 12.00 2.93 0.66
N PHE A 149 10.80 3.36 0.24
CA PHE A 149 9.57 2.58 0.42
C PHE A 149 9.66 1.20 -0.23
N GLY A 150 10.10 1.14 -1.49
CA GLY A 150 10.24 -0.12 -2.24
C GLY A 150 11.21 -1.09 -1.57
N ILE A 151 12.38 -0.60 -1.12
CA ILE A 151 13.37 -1.41 -0.42
C ILE A 151 12.78 -1.95 0.89
N GLY A 152 12.12 -1.10 1.69
CA GLY A 152 11.45 -1.51 2.92
C GLY A 152 10.38 -2.57 2.67
N PHE A 153 9.56 -2.39 1.64
CA PHE A 153 8.49 -3.32 1.27
C PHE A 153 9.01 -4.68 0.76
N ILE A 154 10.22 -4.72 0.18
CA ILE A 154 10.88 -5.97 -0.22
C ILE A 154 11.55 -6.64 0.98
N ALA A 155 12.30 -5.87 1.77
CA ALA A 155 13.05 -6.39 2.91
C ALA A 155 12.14 -6.84 4.06
N GLY A 156 11.01 -6.15 4.28
CA GLY A 156 10.09 -6.44 5.36
C GLY A 156 9.59 -7.89 5.37
N PRO A 157 8.89 -8.36 4.34
CA PRO A 157 8.38 -9.73 4.33
C PRO A 157 9.49 -10.79 4.37
N ALA A 158 10.63 -10.54 3.71
CA ALA A 158 11.78 -11.44 3.76
C ALA A 158 12.29 -11.61 5.20
N LEU A 159 12.50 -10.49 5.90
CA LEU A 159 12.92 -10.50 7.30
C LEU A 159 11.83 -11.08 8.21
N GLY A 160 10.56 -10.78 7.95
CA GLY A 160 9.43 -11.33 8.71
C GLY A 160 9.36 -12.86 8.63
N GLY A 161 9.51 -13.39 7.42
CA GLY A 161 9.57 -14.84 7.20
C GLY A 161 10.80 -15.49 7.84
N LEU A 162 11.97 -14.85 7.80
CA LEU A 162 13.19 -15.37 8.45
C LEU A 162 13.07 -15.33 9.98
N LEU A 163 12.61 -14.21 10.54
CA LEU A 163 12.45 -14.03 11.99
C LEU A 163 11.39 -14.95 12.59
N SER A 164 10.41 -15.41 11.80
CA SER A 164 9.41 -16.37 12.26
C SER A 164 10.01 -17.71 12.70
N GLY A 165 11.22 -18.03 12.24
CA GLY A 165 11.98 -19.20 12.71
C GLY A 165 12.37 -19.13 14.20
N TRP A 166 12.37 -17.94 14.80
CA TRP A 166 12.62 -17.75 16.25
C TRP A 166 11.32 -17.60 17.06
N GLY A 167 10.17 -17.75 16.41
CA GLY A 167 8.84 -17.71 17.01
C GLY A 167 7.93 -16.71 16.26
N ASP A 168 6.61 -17.00 16.30
CA ASP A 168 5.60 -16.21 15.54
C ASP A 168 5.50 -14.75 15.99
N THR A 169 6.00 -14.41 17.18
CA THR A 169 6.01 -13.03 17.70
C THR A 169 7.32 -12.29 17.47
N ALA A 170 8.40 -12.99 17.08
CA ALA A 170 9.71 -12.38 16.85
C ALA A 170 9.69 -11.25 15.80
N PRO A 171 8.95 -11.35 14.67
CA PRO A 171 8.82 -10.25 13.72
C PRO A 171 8.20 -8.98 14.31
N PHE A 172 7.26 -9.12 15.26
CA PHE A 172 6.61 -7.97 15.91
C PHE A 172 7.53 -7.27 16.90
N TYR A 173 8.35 -8.02 17.65
CA TYR A 173 9.39 -7.43 18.50
C TYR A 173 10.45 -6.72 17.68
N ALA A 174 10.85 -7.26 16.53
CA ALA A 174 11.77 -6.59 15.62
C ALA A 174 11.15 -5.29 15.06
N ALA A 175 9.88 -5.32 14.62
CA ALA A 175 9.17 -4.14 14.17
C ALA A 175 9.03 -3.08 15.29
N LEU A 176 8.73 -3.50 16.52
CA LEU A 176 8.70 -2.62 17.70
C LEU A 176 10.06 -1.95 17.93
N ALA A 177 11.15 -2.73 17.93
CA ALA A 177 12.50 -2.19 18.13
C ALA A 177 12.85 -1.17 17.05
N LEU A 178 12.54 -1.45 15.78
CA LEU A 178 12.76 -0.52 14.67
C LEU A 178 11.92 0.75 14.81
N ALA A 179 10.64 0.62 15.17
CA ALA A 179 9.74 1.77 15.37
C ALA A 179 10.20 2.65 16.55
N LEU A 180 10.62 2.05 17.66
CA LEU A 180 11.19 2.77 18.80
C LEU A 180 12.51 3.46 18.44
N ALA A 181 13.41 2.78 17.75
CA ALA A 181 14.67 3.37 17.30
C ALA A 181 14.41 4.57 16.37
N ASN A 182 13.47 4.45 15.45
CA ASN A 182 13.08 5.54 14.54
C ASN A 182 12.41 6.69 15.30
N PHE A 183 11.53 6.39 16.27
CA PHE A 183 10.93 7.40 17.13
C PHE A 183 11.98 8.19 17.92
N LEU A 184 12.93 7.50 18.56
CA LEU A 184 14.04 8.14 19.30
C LEU A 184 14.93 8.96 18.37
N TYR A 185 15.26 8.42 17.18
CA TYR A 185 16.02 9.15 16.17
C TYR A 185 15.30 10.45 15.76
N GLY A 186 13.99 10.38 15.54
CA GLY A 186 13.17 11.56 15.22
C GLY A 186 13.04 12.53 16.38
N LEU A 187 12.95 12.02 17.60
CA LEU A 187 12.84 12.86 18.80
C LEU A 187 14.10 13.74 18.99
N TRP A 188 15.26 13.21 18.68
CA TRP A 188 16.54 13.92 18.90
C TRP A 188 17.02 14.72 17.69
N LEU A 189 16.80 14.22 16.47
CA LEU A 189 17.49 14.71 15.27
C LEU A 189 16.56 15.29 14.20
N PHE A 190 15.25 15.01 14.24
CA PHE A 190 14.35 15.54 13.22
C PHE A 190 13.88 16.95 13.56
N PRO A 191 14.25 17.97 12.75
CA PRO A 191 13.81 19.34 12.96
C PRO A 191 12.36 19.52 12.49
N GLU A 192 11.71 20.60 12.92
CA GLU A 192 10.45 21.04 12.31
C GLU A 192 10.74 21.58 10.90
N THR A 193 10.01 21.08 9.91
CA THR A 193 10.22 21.47 8.50
C THR A 193 9.21 22.52 8.04
N LEU A 194 8.03 22.59 8.69
CA LEU A 194 6.99 23.54 8.35
C LEU A 194 7.19 24.83 9.15
N LYS A 195 7.49 25.92 8.45
CA LYS A 195 7.62 27.25 9.07
C LYS A 195 6.31 27.68 9.73
N PRO A 196 6.35 28.35 10.91
CA PRO A 196 5.14 28.77 11.62
C PRO A 196 4.17 29.60 10.76
N GLU A 197 4.71 30.46 9.87
CA GLU A 197 3.95 31.35 9.00
C GLU A 197 3.18 30.58 7.90
N LEU A 198 3.60 29.36 7.58
CA LEU A 198 2.97 28.51 6.57
C LEU A 198 1.95 27.53 7.18
N ARG A 199 1.82 27.50 8.51
CA ARG A 199 0.84 26.66 9.20
C ARG A 199 -0.57 27.11 8.88
N ARG A 200 -1.45 26.14 8.69
CA ARG A 200 -2.86 26.37 8.40
C ARG A 200 -3.70 25.84 9.55
N PRO A 201 -4.70 26.57 10.06
CA PRO A 201 -5.55 26.07 11.13
C PRO A 201 -6.25 24.76 10.71
N PHE A 202 -6.47 23.86 11.67
CA PHE A 202 -7.19 22.61 11.41
C PHE A 202 -8.61 22.90 10.88
N SER A 203 -9.05 22.14 9.87
CA SER A 203 -10.37 22.28 9.28
C SER A 203 -10.98 20.93 8.97
N LEU A 204 -12.15 20.62 9.55
CA LEU A 204 -12.89 19.39 9.25
C LEU A 204 -13.28 19.27 7.78
N ALA A 205 -13.55 20.39 7.10
CA ALA A 205 -13.86 20.38 5.68
C ALA A 205 -12.70 19.85 4.81
N ARG A 206 -11.45 20.14 5.21
CA ARG A 206 -10.24 19.62 4.55
C ARG A 206 -9.89 18.20 4.99
N ALA A 207 -10.36 17.77 6.15
CA ALA A 207 -10.19 16.41 6.66
C ALA A 207 -11.23 15.42 6.05
N ASN A 208 -12.03 15.85 5.07
CA ASN A 208 -13.04 15.02 4.43
C ASN A 208 -12.38 14.07 3.40
N PRO A 209 -12.41 12.74 3.59
CA PRO A 209 -11.82 11.79 2.65
C PRO A 209 -12.54 11.73 1.29
N PHE A 210 -13.80 12.23 1.21
CA PHE A 210 -14.58 12.31 -0.01
C PHE A 210 -14.45 13.65 -0.74
N GLY A 211 -13.59 14.56 -0.27
CA GLY A 211 -13.44 15.91 -0.84
C GLY A 211 -13.11 15.93 -2.34
N ALA A 212 -12.39 14.92 -2.82
CA ALA A 212 -12.01 14.80 -4.22
C ALA A 212 -13.09 14.19 -5.15
N TRP A 213 -14.27 13.85 -4.63
CA TRP A 213 -15.36 13.28 -5.45
C TRP A 213 -15.82 14.20 -6.58
N LYS A 214 -15.82 15.50 -6.34
CA LYS A 214 -16.18 16.51 -7.36
C LYS A 214 -15.24 16.45 -8.56
N THR A 215 -13.95 16.24 -8.34
CA THR A 215 -12.93 16.10 -9.40
C THR A 215 -13.20 14.85 -10.26
N ALA A 216 -13.58 13.73 -9.65
CA ALA A 216 -13.98 12.53 -10.40
C ALA A 216 -15.22 12.78 -11.27
N ALA A 217 -16.13 13.62 -10.81
CA ALA A 217 -17.38 13.94 -11.52
C ALA A 217 -17.23 15.00 -12.62
N ALA A 218 -16.07 15.69 -12.72
CA ALA A 218 -15.87 16.85 -13.60
C ALA A 218 -16.10 16.54 -15.09
N SER A 219 -15.76 15.32 -15.54
CA SER A 219 -16.04 14.89 -16.92
C SER A 219 -16.29 13.38 -17.01
N GLN A 220 -16.99 12.94 -18.08
CA GLN A 220 -17.22 11.52 -18.32
C GLN A 220 -15.90 10.74 -18.46
N GLY A 221 -14.90 11.33 -19.12
CA GLY A 221 -13.59 10.70 -19.27
C GLY A 221 -12.84 10.57 -17.96
N MET A 222 -12.87 11.59 -17.09
CA MET A 222 -12.28 11.57 -15.76
C MET A 222 -12.93 10.49 -14.89
N ARG A 223 -14.27 10.46 -14.84
CA ARG A 223 -15.04 9.49 -14.07
C ARG A 223 -14.73 8.05 -14.49
N ARG A 224 -14.65 7.78 -15.81
CA ARG A 224 -14.34 6.43 -16.32
C ARG A 224 -12.93 5.99 -15.94
N ILE A 225 -11.92 6.85 -16.07
CA ILE A 225 -10.54 6.50 -15.67
C ILE A 225 -10.45 6.32 -14.15
N ALA A 226 -11.10 7.16 -13.36
CA ALA A 226 -11.17 7.02 -11.91
C ALA A 226 -11.79 5.66 -11.52
N LEU A 227 -12.86 5.23 -12.21
CA LEU A 227 -13.48 3.93 -11.98
C LEU A 227 -12.57 2.77 -12.43
N VAL A 228 -11.86 2.88 -13.56
CA VAL A 228 -10.85 1.89 -13.98
C VAL A 228 -9.75 1.78 -12.93
N LEU A 229 -9.28 2.91 -12.39
CA LEU A 229 -8.27 2.93 -11.34
C LEU A 229 -8.79 2.29 -10.04
N LEU A 230 -10.05 2.51 -9.68
CA LEU A 230 -10.68 1.86 -8.52
C LEU A 230 -10.77 0.33 -8.71
N LEU A 231 -11.24 -0.13 -9.86
CA LEU A 231 -11.32 -1.56 -10.17
C LEU A 231 -9.93 -2.19 -10.15
N TRP A 232 -8.94 -1.54 -10.74
CA TRP A 232 -7.55 -1.97 -10.68
C TRP A 232 -7.01 -2.02 -9.25
N GLN A 233 -7.27 -0.98 -8.45
CA GLN A 233 -6.86 -0.92 -7.06
C GLN A 233 -7.43 -2.10 -6.26
N VAL A 234 -8.73 -2.39 -6.41
CA VAL A 234 -9.37 -3.54 -5.75
C VAL A 234 -8.72 -4.85 -6.21
N ALA A 235 -8.54 -5.06 -7.51
CA ALA A 235 -7.96 -6.29 -8.04
C ALA A 235 -6.52 -6.52 -7.57
N SER A 236 -5.68 -5.47 -7.58
CA SER A 236 -4.27 -5.56 -7.18
C SER A 236 -4.07 -5.87 -5.70
N LEU A 237 -5.08 -5.56 -4.85
CA LEU A 237 -5.06 -5.88 -3.42
C LEU A 237 -5.16 -7.40 -3.14
N VAL A 238 -5.42 -8.23 -4.14
CA VAL A 238 -5.42 -9.69 -3.97
C VAL A 238 -4.10 -10.19 -3.37
N TYR A 239 -2.94 -9.61 -3.77
CA TYR A 239 -1.65 -10.01 -3.22
C TYR A 239 -1.49 -9.66 -1.73
N PRO A 240 -1.53 -8.39 -1.32
CA PRO A 240 -1.29 -8.04 0.07
C PRO A 240 -2.35 -8.58 1.04
N LEU A 241 -3.57 -8.88 0.55
CA LEU A 241 -4.66 -9.35 1.39
C LEU A 241 -4.76 -10.86 1.49
N THR A 242 -4.46 -11.61 0.41
CA THR A 242 -4.76 -13.04 0.35
C THR A 242 -3.54 -13.93 0.14
N TRP A 243 -2.40 -13.39 -0.31
CA TRP A 243 -1.23 -14.16 -0.71
C TRP A 243 -0.76 -15.15 0.36
N SER A 244 -0.56 -14.68 1.60
CA SER A 244 -0.06 -15.54 2.67
C SER A 244 -1.06 -16.66 3.02
N PHE A 245 -2.35 -16.34 3.05
CA PHE A 245 -3.40 -17.33 3.29
C PHE A 245 -3.51 -18.34 2.13
N TRP A 246 -3.47 -17.85 0.89
CA TRP A 246 -3.53 -18.68 -0.29
C TRP A 246 -2.31 -19.61 -0.40
N ALA A 247 -1.13 -19.11 -0.12
CA ALA A 247 0.09 -19.91 -0.16
C ALA A 247 0.08 -21.04 0.89
N ILE A 248 -0.49 -20.79 2.07
CA ILE A 248 -0.71 -21.82 3.08
C ILE A 248 -1.77 -22.83 2.61
N ALA A 249 -2.94 -22.33 2.18
CA ALA A 249 -4.06 -23.18 1.80
C ALA A 249 -3.80 -24.05 0.58
N GLN A 250 -3.13 -23.47 -0.45
CA GLN A 250 -2.98 -24.09 -1.75
C GLN A 250 -1.66 -24.86 -1.89
N LEU A 251 -0.57 -24.36 -1.30
CA LEU A 251 0.78 -24.87 -1.52
C LEU A 251 1.46 -25.38 -0.24
N GLY A 252 0.84 -25.17 0.94
CA GLY A 252 1.40 -25.60 2.22
C GLY A 252 2.70 -24.87 2.62
N TRP A 253 2.91 -23.63 2.12
CA TRP A 253 4.17 -22.92 2.31
C TRP A 253 4.39 -22.50 3.77
N SER A 254 5.67 -22.52 4.16
CA SER A 254 6.13 -21.94 5.43
C SER A 254 6.17 -20.40 5.34
N ASP A 255 6.24 -19.73 6.51
CA ASP A 255 6.36 -18.27 6.59
C ASP A 255 7.64 -17.77 5.90
N GLN A 256 8.73 -18.56 5.94
CA GLN A 256 9.97 -18.23 5.24
C GLN A 256 9.77 -18.23 3.71
N MET A 257 9.08 -19.25 3.16
CA MET A 257 8.78 -19.29 1.72
C MET A 257 7.87 -18.14 1.31
N ILE A 258 6.86 -17.82 2.12
CA ILE A 258 5.97 -16.69 1.89
C ILE A 258 6.75 -15.37 1.91
N GLY A 259 7.62 -15.18 2.91
CA GLY A 259 8.47 -14.00 3.01
C GLY A 259 9.39 -13.83 1.80
N LEU A 260 10.08 -14.90 1.38
CA LEU A 260 10.93 -14.90 0.19
C LEU A 260 10.15 -14.65 -1.10
N SER A 261 8.93 -15.16 -1.21
CA SER A 261 8.05 -14.92 -2.36
C SER A 261 7.68 -13.44 -2.51
N PHE A 262 7.37 -12.75 -1.41
CA PHE A 262 7.16 -11.29 -1.43
C PHE A 262 8.41 -10.53 -1.87
N ALA A 263 9.59 -10.95 -1.40
CA ALA A 263 10.85 -10.35 -1.84
C ALA A 263 11.09 -10.54 -3.34
N LEU A 264 10.86 -11.75 -3.87
CA LEU A 264 10.98 -12.03 -5.30
C LEU A 264 10.03 -11.16 -6.13
N VAL A 265 8.75 -11.09 -5.75
CA VAL A 265 7.75 -10.23 -6.41
C VAL A 265 8.16 -8.76 -6.34
N GLY A 266 8.63 -8.29 -5.17
CA GLY A 266 9.08 -6.91 -5.01
C GLY A 266 10.26 -6.58 -5.93
N ILE A 267 11.26 -7.45 -6.02
CA ILE A 267 12.42 -7.29 -6.91
C ILE A 267 11.99 -7.27 -8.38
N THR A 268 11.14 -8.21 -8.79
CA THR A 268 10.68 -8.28 -10.19
C THR A 268 9.85 -7.06 -10.59
N ILE A 269 8.98 -6.55 -9.70
CA ILE A 269 8.24 -5.30 -9.91
C ILE A 269 9.20 -4.11 -10.00
N ALA A 270 10.19 -4.00 -9.10
CA ALA A 270 11.17 -2.92 -9.13
C ALA A 270 11.98 -2.91 -10.44
N LEU A 271 12.47 -4.08 -10.86
CA LEU A 271 13.17 -4.22 -12.15
C LEU A 271 12.26 -3.85 -13.33
N SER A 272 11.01 -4.30 -13.31
CA SER A 272 10.04 -3.94 -14.35
C SER A 272 9.75 -2.43 -14.40
N GLN A 273 9.63 -1.77 -13.24
CA GLN A 273 9.46 -0.31 -13.21
C GLN A 273 10.65 0.44 -13.78
N VAL A 274 11.86 0.03 -13.45
CA VAL A 274 13.10 0.68 -13.94
C VAL A 274 13.32 0.45 -15.43
N PHE A 275 13.18 -0.80 -15.87
CA PHE A 275 13.60 -1.19 -17.22
C PHE A 275 12.47 -1.26 -18.24
N LEU A 276 11.25 -1.59 -17.84
CA LEU A 276 10.13 -1.84 -18.74
C LEU A 276 9.16 -0.68 -18.82
N THR A 277 8.75 -0.11 -17.68
CA THR A 277 7.61 0.83 -17.61
C THR A 277 7.82 2.06 -18.49
N GLY A 278 8.95 2.76 -18.35
CA GLY A 278 9.23 3.96 -19.15
C GLY A 278 9.30 3.68 -20.65
N ARG A 279 9.94 2.56 -21.04
CA ARG A 279 10.07 2.16 -22.46
C ARG A 279 8.71 1.76 -23.05
N ALA A 280 7.92 1.01 -22.30
CA ALA A 280 6.59 0.57 -22.73
C ALA A 280 5.64 1.76 -22.91
N VAL A 281 5.58 2.67 -21.95
CA VAL A 281 4.73 3.87 -22.04
C VAL A 281 5.17 4.77 -23.21
N LYS A 282 6.49 4.94 -23.42
CA LYS A 282 7.00 5.74 -24.54
C LYS A 282 6.65 5.15 -25.91
N ARG A 283 6.67 3.81 -26.06
CA ARG A 283 6.43 3.13 -27.34
C ARG A 283 4.94 2.90 -27.61
N LEU A 284 4.17 2.50 -26.60
CA LEU A 284 2.78 2.07 -26.74
C LEU A 284 1.77 3.18 -26.42
N GLY A 285 2.21 4.24 -25.74
CA GLY A 285 1.34 5.21 -25.11
C GLY A 285 0.71 4.67 -23.81
N GLU A 286 0.21 5.58 -22.95
CA GLU A 286 -0.28 5.26 -21.61
C GLU A 286 -1.44 4.27 -21.63
N ARG A 287 -2.39 4.46 -22.55
CA ARG A 287 -3.58 3.60 -22.63
C ARG A 287 -3.25 2.15 -22.98
N ASN A 288 -2.42 1.94 -24.00
CA ASN A 288 -2.05 0.59 -24.43
C ASN A 288 -1.12 -0.06 -23.42
N ALA A 289 -0.22 0.70 -22.79
CA ALA A 289 0.62 0.20 -21.69
C ALA A 289 -0.23 -0.25 -20.49
N ALA A 290 -1.24 0.52 -20.08
CA ALA A 290 -2.19 0.12 -19.04
C ALA A 290 -2.95 -1.15 -19.43
N GLN A 291 -3.45 -1.24 -20.67
CA GLN A 291 -4.16 -2.43 -21.15
C GLN A 291 -3.26 -3.67 -21.16
N LEU A 292 -2.04 -3.55 -21.65
CA LEU A 292 -1.06 -4.65 -21.68
C LEU A 292 -0.77 -5.15 -20.25
N GLY A 293 -0.53 -4.22 -19.33
CA GLY A 293 -0.32 -4.54 -17.93
C GLY A 293 -1.52 -5.24 -17.28
N MET A 294 -2.75 -4.77 -17.54
CA MET A 294 -3.97 -5.40 -17.03
C MET A 294 -4.24 -6.77 -17.66
N ILE A 295 -3.95 -6.97 -18.97
CA ILE A 295 -4.09 -8.27 -19.64
C ILE A 295 -3.12 -9.27 -19.01
N GLY A 296 -1.84 -8.88 -18.84
CA GLY A 296 -0.86 -9.73 -18.17
C GLY A 296 -1.23 -10.04 -16.72
N ALA A 297 -1.77 -9.04 -15.98
CA ALA A 297 -2.25 -9.26 -14.62
C ALA A 297 -3.45 -10.23 -14.59
N ALA A 298 -4.44 -10.08 -15.47
CA ALA A 298 -5.60 -10.97 -15.52
C ALA A 298 -5.17 -12.41 -15.86
N ALA A 299 -4.26 -12.59 -16.81
CA ALA A 299 -3.70 -13.91 -17.12
C ALA A 299 -2.94 -14.52 -15.93
N GLY A 300 -2.13 -13.71 -15.23
CA GLY A 300 -1.44 -14.12 -14.01
C GLY A 300 -2.40 -14.49 -12.88
N PHE A 301 -3.46 -13.71 -12.67
CA PHE A 301 -4.50 -14.00 -11.66
C PHE A 301 -5.22 -15.34 -12.00
N ILE A 302 -5.58 -15.58 -13.25
CA ILE A 302 -6.15 -16.87 -13.67
C ILE A 302 -5.13 -18.00 -13.41
N GLY A 303 -3.86 -17.76 -13.73
CA GLY A 303 -2.78 -18.70 -13.44
C GLY A 303 -2.70 -19.06 -11.95
N TYR A 304 -2.74 -18.06 -11.05
CA TYR A 304 -2.75 -18.31 -9.60
C TYR A 304 -4.03 -18.96 -9.10
N ALA A 305 -5.19 -18.60 -9.68
CA ALA A 305 -6.44 -19.25 -9.31
C ALA A 305 -6.40 -20.76 -9.51
N LEU A 306 -5.72 -21.23 -10.56
CA LEU A 306 -5.63 -22.64 -10.96
C LEU A 306 -4.30 -23.28 -10.53
N CYS A 307 -3.38 -22.55 -9.91
CA CYS A 307 -2.03 -23.01 -9.58
C CYS A 307 -2.06 -24.04 -8.44
N GLY A 308 -1.48 -25.21 -8.69
CA GLY A 308 -1.28 -26.28 -7.70
C GLY A 308 0.21 -26.64 -7.48
N SER A 309 1.15 -25.84 -7.98
CA SER A 309 2.58 -26.15 -7.94
C SER A 309 3.43 -24.95 -7.54
N THR A 310 4.38 -25.15 -6.63
CA THR A 310 5.37 -24.14 -6.23
C THR A 310 6.19 -23.61 -7.42
N LEU A 311 6.56 -24.48 -8.37
CA LEU A 311 7.30 -24.05 -9.55
C LEU A 311 6.48 -23.09 -10.42
N VAL A 312 5.21 -23.46 -10.69
CA VAL A 312 4.29 -22.61 -11.46
C VAL A 312 4.05 -21.28 -10.76
N ALA A 313 3.84 -21.30 -9.44
CA ALA A 313 3.71 -20.07 -8.65
C ALA A 313 4.94 -19.16 -8.80
N GLY A 314 6.15 -19.72 -8.73
CA GLY A 314 7.40 -18.99 -8.93
C GLY A 314 7.54 -18.35 -10.31
N LEU A 315 7.19 -19.09 -11.38
CA LEU A 315 7.20 -18.56 -12.75
C LEU A 315 6.19 -17.42 -12.94
N LEU A 316 4.99 -17.57 -12.35
CA LEU A 316 3.96 -16.54 -12.38
C LEU A 316 4.41 -15.26 -11.65
N MET A 317 5.20 -15.35 -10.56
CA MET A 317 5.73 -14.17 -9.86
C MET A 317 6.61 -13.31 -10.77
N VAL A 318 7.36 -13.92 -11.67
CA VAL A 318 8.17 -13.18 -12.64
C VAL A 318 7.29 -12.61 -13.76
N ALA A 319 6.40 -13.43 -14.31
CA ALA A 319 5.54 -13.04 -15.43
C ALA A 319 4.60 -11.87 -15.08
N ILE A 320 4.08 -11.85 -13.86
CA ILE A 320 3.11 -10.83 -13.43
C ILE A 320 3.72 -9.46 -13.18
N ALA A 321 5.07 -9.34 -13.19
CA ALA A 321 5.74 -8.04 -13.04
C ALA A 321 5.30 -7.01 -14.11
N ILE A 322 4.74 -7.46 -15.24
CA ILE A 322 4.16 -6.61 -16.29
C ILE A 322 3.00 -5.73 -15.77
N GLN A 323 2.34 -6.13 -14.69
CA GLN A 323 1.30 -5.34 -14.04
C GLN A 323 1.80 -3.97 -13.55
N SER A 324 3.12 -3.81 -13.33
CA SER A 324 3.75 -2.53 -12.93
C SER A 324 3.49 -1.39 -13.92
N LEU A 325 3.09 -1.70 -15.16
CA LEU A 325 2.70 -0.72 -16.19
C LEU A 325 1.38 -0.01 -15.85
N VAL A 326 0.48 -0.63 -15.08
CA VAL A 326 -0.92 -0.19 -14.95
C VAL A 326 -1.02 1.11 -14.16
N GLN A 327 -0.54 1.11 -12.92
CA GLN A 327 -0.70 2.24 -12.00
C GLN A 327 -0.11 3.55 -12.56
N PRO A 328 1.15 3.60 -13.04
CA PRO A 328 1.73 4.82 -13.59
C PRO A 328 0.98 5.31 -14.82
N SER A 329 0.55 4.39 -15.68
CA SER A 329 -0.18 4.73 -16.90
C SER A 329 -1.55 5.33 -16.63
N LEU A 330 -2.32 4.74 -15.71
CA LEU A 330 -3.64 5.28 -15.32
C LEU A 330 -3.52 6.63 -14.62
N MET A 331 -2.49 6.81 -13.77
CA MET A 331 -2.22 8.09 -13.12
C MET A 331 -1.82 9.17 -14.12
N ALA A 332 -1.00 8.85 -15.10
CA ALA A 332 -0.65 9.78 -16.19
C ALA A 332 -1.89 10.17 -17.01
N MET A 333 -2.77 9.21 -17.32
CA MET A 333 -4.04 9.48 -18.03
C MET A 333 -4.99 10.38 -17.24
N LEU A 334 -5.04 10.26 -15.90
CA LEU A 334 -5.80 11.16 -15.02
C LEU A 334 -5.18 12.56 -15.02
N SER A 335 -3.86 12.65 -14.76
CA SER A 335 -3.13 13.90 -14.67
C SER A 335 -3.23 14.73 -15.95
N ARG A 336 -3.18 14.11 -17.13
CA ARG A 336 -3.33 14.80 -18.42
C ARG A 336 -4.73 15.35 -18.69
N ARG A 337 -5.75 14.93 -17.93
CA ARG A 337 -7.13 15.44 -18.06
C ARG A 337 -7.45 16.58 -17.12
N ALA A 338 -6.52 16.93 -16.26
CA ALA A 338 -6.64 18.04 -15.32
C ALA A 338 -5.70 19.17 -15.70
N ASP A 339 -6.11 20.39 -15.40
CA ASP A 339 -5.28 21.58 -15.55
C ASP A 339 -4.17 21.61 -14.49
N ALA A 340 -3.14 22.42 -14.70
CA ALA A 340 -2.01 22.54 -13.78
C ALA A 340 -2.46 22.91 -12.35
N ALA A 341 -3.50 23.74 -12.22
CA ALA A 341 -4.08 24.13 -10.92
C ALA A 341 -4.80 22.98 -10.20
N GLN A 342 -5.25 21.94 -10.92
CA GLN A 342 -6.02 20.81 -10.39
C GLN A 342 -5.17 19.59 -10.06
N GLN A 343 -3.85 19.63 -10.25
CA GLN A 343 -2.97 18.47 -10.00
C GLN A 343 -3.05 17.97 -8.55
N GLY A 344 -3.22 18.87 -7.57
CA GLY A 344 -3.46 18.51 -6.17
C GLY A 344 -4.77 17.73 -5.97
N GLU A 345 -5.82 18.10 -6.68
CA GLU A 345 -7.12 17.39 -6.65
C GLU A 345 -7.01 15.98 -7.22
N ILE A 346 -6.19 15.79 -8.29
CA ILE A 346 -5.92 14.45 -8.86
C ILE A 346 -5.21 13.55 -7.84
N GLN A 347 -4.24 14.08 -7.10
CA GLN A 347 -3.59 13.32 -6.03
C GLN A 347 -4.58 12.97 -4.89
N GLY A 348 -5.45 13.91 -4.52
CA GLY A 348 -6.53 13.66 -3.57
C GLY A 348 -7.51 12.59 -4.07
N LEU A 349 -7.88 12.62 -5.37
CA LEU A 349 -8.72 11.60 -6.00
C LEU A 349 -8.04 10.22 -5.97
N ALA A 350 -6.76 10.15 -6.30
CA ALA A 350 -6.01 8.90 -6.24
C ALA A 350 -5.96 8.33 -4.81
N ALA A 351 -5.71 9.17 -3.80
CA ALA A 351 -5.72 8.76 -2.39
C ALA A 351 -7.10 8.25 -1.95
N MET A 352 -8.17 8.92 -2.33
CA MET A 352 -9.55 8.48 -2.07
C MET A 352 -9.82 7.11 -2.71
N ILE A 353 -9.43 6.92 -3.97
CA ILE A 353 -9.60 5.64 -4.69
C ILE A 353 -8.82 4.51 -4.01
N MET A 354 -7.58 4.77 -3.62
CA MET A 354 -6.76 3.79 -2.89
C MET A 354 -7.41 3.39 -1.57
N GLY A 355 -7.92 4.36 -0.81
CA GLY A 355 -8.61 4.11 0.45
C GLY A 355 -9.92 3.33 0.26
N LEU A 356 -10.75 3.69 -0.71
CA LEU A 356 -11.98 2.95 -1.06
C LEU A 356 -11.66 1.52 -1.52
N GLY A 357 -10.64 1.34 -2.36
CA GLY A 357 -10.18 0.03 -2.78
C GLY A 357 -9.78 -0.85 -1.59
N SER A 358 -9.08 -0.26 -0.61
CA SER A 358 -8.66 -0.97 0.60
C SER A 358 -9.83 -1.39 1.51
N ILE A 359 -10.96 -0.68 1.48
CA ILE A 359 -12.20 -1.05 2.19
C ILE A 359 -12.95 -2.15 1.41
N ILE A 360 -13.03 -2.03 0.09
CA ILE A 360 -13.76 -3.00 -0.77
C ILE A 360 -13.00 -4.33 -0.86
N GLY A 361 -11.67 -4.28 -0.96
CA GLY A 361 -10.82 -5.46 -1.17
C GLY A 361 -11.04 -6.61 -0.19
N PRO A 362 -11.01 -6.38 1.13
CA PRO A 362 -11.24 -7.45 2.11
C PRO A 362 -12.60 -8.14 1.96
N VAL A 363 -13.63 -7.38 1.64
CA VAL A 363 -15.00 -7.92 1.47
C VAL A 363 -15.10 -8.73 0.17
N LEU A 364 -14.55 -8.21 -0.91
CA LEU A 364 -14.69 -8.81 -2.25
C LEU A 364 -13.73 -9.98 -2.49
N LEU A 365 -12.54 -9.96 -1.89
CA LEU A 365 -11.49 -10.94 -2.16
C LEU A 365 -11.31 -11.94 -1.02
N VAL A 366 -11.20 -11.45 0.23
CA VAL A 366 -10.83 -12.31 1.38
C VAL A 366 -12.02 -13.10 1.90
N LYS A 367 -13.22 -12.50 1.99
CA LYS A 367 -14.42 -13.23 2.46
C LYS A 367 -14.83 -14.39 1.56
N PRO A 368 -14.89 -14.26 0.22
CA PRO A 368 -15.11 -15.43 -0.63
C PRO A 368 -14.04 -16.50 -0.48
N MET A 369 -12.77 -16.11 -0.31
CA MET A 369 -11.70 -17.05 -0.05
C MET A 369 -11.93 -17.82 1.26
N ALA A 370 -12.32 -17.16 2.35
CA ALA A 370 -12.66 -17.82 3.59
C ALA A 370 -13.78 -18.85 3.40
N TRP A 371 -14.82 -18.49 2.67
CA TRP A 371 -15.93 -19.42 2.35
C TRP A 371 -15.45 -20.64 1.55
N PHE A 372 -14.76 -20.42 0.42
CA PHE A 372 -14.31 -21.50 -0.46
C PHE A 372 -13.15 -22.34 0.11
N THR A 373 -12.58 -21.93 1.24
CA THR A 373 -11.59 -22.72 2.01
C THR A 373 -12.25 -23.49 3.16
N SER A 374 -13.50 -23.16 3.51
CA SER A 374 -14.22 -23.82 4.61
C SER A 374 -14.71 -25.23 4.24
N PRO A 375 -14.91 -26.12 5.23
CA PRO A 375 -15.50 -27.43 5.00
C PRO A 375 -16.96 -27.39 4.50
N ALA A 376 -17.66 -26.26 4.71
CA ALA A 376 -19.04 -26.06 4.25
C ALA A 376 -19.15 -25.68 2.76
N ALA A 377 -18.05 -25.36 2.10
CA ALA A 377 -18.07 -25.01 0.69
C ALA A 377 -18.35 -26.24 -0.20
N PRO A 378 -19.14 -26.07 -1.28
CA PRO A 378 -19.41 -27.17 -2.21
C PRO A 378 -18.17 -27.62 -2.96
N ILE A 379 -17.16 -26.75 -3.10
CA ILE A 379 -15.89 -27.01 -3.77
C ILE A 379 -14.80 -26.29 -2.96
N HIS A 380 -13.73 -27.01 -2.60
CA HIS A 380 -12.55 -26.39 -1.99
C HIS A 380 -11.75 -25.65 -3.06
N PHE A 381 -11.78 -24.31 -3.04
CA PHE A 381 -11.14 -23.48 -4.06
C PHE A 381 -10.50 -22.22 -3.47
N PRO A 382 -9.33 -22.33 -2.80
CA PRO A 382 -8.59 -21.18 -2.24
C PRO A 382 -8.23 -20.12 -3.28
N GLY A 383 -8.14 -20.50 -4.56
CA GLY A 383 -7.85 -19.60 -5.68
C GLY A 383 -8.95 -18.62 -6.06
N ILE A 384 -10.15 -18.69 -5.44
CA ILE A 384 -11.30 -17.85 -5.78
C ILE A 384 -11.00 -16.34 -5.72
N ALA A 385 -10.18 -15.90 -4.78
CA ALA A 385 -9.79 -14.49 -4.67
C ALA A 385 -9.08 -14.00 -5.92
N PHE A 386 -8.19 -14.80 -6.48
CA PHE A 386 -7.50 -14.51 -7.75
C PHE A 386 -8.46 -14.57 -8.94
N ALA A 387 -9.40 -15.51 -8.97
CA ALA A 387 -10.44 -15.56 -10.01
C ALA A 387 -11.29 -14.30 -10.02
N ILE A 388 -11.71 -13.82 -8.84
CA ILE A 388 -12.45 -12.54 -8.69
C ILE A 388 -11.58 -11.36 -9.14
N ALA A 389 -10.31 -11.31 -8.74
CA ALA A 389 -9.38 -10.26 -9.18
C ALA A 389 -9.21 -10.25 -10.72
N ALA A 390 -9.16 -11.42 -11.36
CA ALA A 390 -9.14 -11.53 -12.82
C ALA A 390 -10.42 -10.96 -13.46
N LEU A 391 -11.59 -11.31 -12.95
CA LEU A 391 -12.87 -10.79 -13.45
C LEU A 391 -12.97 -9.27 -13.30
N VAL A 392 -12.60 -8.72 -12.14
CA VAL A 392 -12.55 -7.27 -11.90
C VAL A 392 -11.59 -6.58 -12.86
N THR A 393 -10.42 -7.19 -13.12
CA THR A 393 -9.43 -6.65 -14.07
C THR A 393 -9.97 -6.69 -15.51
N ILE A 394 -10.65 -7.76 -15.92
CA ILE A 394 -11.31 -7.84 -17.24
C ILE A 394 -12.36 -6.75 -17.38
N GLY A 395 -13.19 -6.51 -16.34
CA GLY A 395 -14.13 -5.40 -16.29
C GLY A 395 -13.43 -4.03 -16.43
N ALA A 396 -12.30 -3.84 -15.77
CA ALA A 396 -11.48 -2.62 -15.90
C ALA A 396 -10.96 -2.43 -17.34
N ILE A 397 -10.49 -3.50 -18.00
CA ILE A 397 -10.06 -3.47 -19.41
C ILE A 397 -11.22 -3.08 -20.32
N ALA A 398 -12.39 -3.69 -20.16
CA ALA A 398 -13.58 -3.39 -20.96
C ALA A 398 -13.98 -1.93 -20.80
N LEU A 399 -14.03 -1.42 -19.56
CA LEU A 399 -14.34 -0.02 -19.29
C LEU A 399 -13.28 0.94 -19.86
N LEU A 400 -12.00 0.60 -19.77
CA LEU A 400 -10.94 1.42 -20.37
C LEU A 400 -11.07 1.49 -21.88
N ARG A 401 -11.46 0.39 -22.56
CA ARG A 401 -11.67 0.36 -24.01
C ARG A 401 -12.79 1.30 -24.48
N THR A 402 -13.84 1.46 -23.68
CA THR A 402 -14.97 2.35 -23.98
C THR A 402 -14.75 3.80 -23.53
N THR A 403 -13.65 4.09 -22.85
CA THR A 403 -13.34 5.46 -22.41
C THR A 403 -12.95 6.33 -23.61
N PRO A 404 -13.54 7.53 -23.78
CA PRO A 404 -13.20 8.43 -24.87
C PRO A 404 -11.69 8.74 -24.90
N ARG A 405 -11.09 8.72 -26.08
CA ARG A 405 -9.75 9.28 -26.26
C ARG A 405 -9.85 10.79 -26.09
N ARG A 406 -8.83 11.41 -25.48
CA ARG A 406 -8.75 12.88 -25.48
C ARG A 406 -8.58 13.27 -26.94
N GLU A 407 -9.46 14.12 -27.44
CA GLU A 407 -9.21 14.78 -28.73
C GLU A 407 -7.95 15.62 -28.53
N THR A 408 -6.93 15.35 -29.30
CA THR A 408 -5.74 16.21 -29.39
C THR A 408 -6.21 17.50 -30.05
N VAL A 409 -6.37 18.54 -29.24
CA VAL A 409 -6.52 19.93 -29.72
C VAL A 409 -5.18 20.42 -30.19
#